data_aa6082538a217e8d6bce2a7fc84c8e9b
#
_entry.id   aa6082538a217e8d6bce2a7fc84c8e9b
#
_cell.length_a   1.000
_cell.length_b   1.000
_cell.length_c   1.000
_cell.angle_alpha   90.00
_cell.angle_beta   90.00
_cell.angle_gamma   90.00
#
_symmetry.space_group_name_H-M   'P 1'
#
loop_
_entity.id
_entity.type
_entity.pdbx_description
1 polymer ?
#
loop_
_entity_poly.entity_id
_entity_poly.type
_entity_poly.pdbx_seq_one_letter_code
_entity_poly.pdbx_strand_id
1 'polypeptide(L)'
;MSLLLEMFTYPFILRAFAVGILVSLCAALLGVPLVLKRYSMIGDGLSHVSFGALAVAVACGFAPLAFSVPVVVASAFLLLRIAEHSRIGADAAIAVLSASALAIGIVVTSLTTGMTTDVDSYMFGSILAMSRGDVALSVTLAAAVLALFILFYHRLFAVTFDESFSRATGVKVGAYHSLLALLTALTVVLGMRMMGAMLISSLIIFPALSAMRIFKSFRAVVVCAGVLSVVCFCAGLIASYLLSTPVGASVVLCNLLVFLLCCLAGRR
;
A
#
# COMPACT_ATOMS: atom_id res chain seq x y z
N MET A 1 -22.76 -23.24 -0.48
CA MET A 1 -22.18 -23.33 0.88
C MET A 1 -20.98 -24.27 0.92
N SER A 2 -20.97 -25.36 0.14
CA SER A 2 -19.83 -26.28 0.00
C SER A 2 -18.57 -25.66 -0.57
N LEU A 3 -18.67 -24.85 -1.62
CA LEU A 3 -17.55 -24.18 -2.30
C LEU A 3 -16.79 -23.19 -1.38
N LEU A 4 -17.50 -22.45 -0.52
CA LEU A 4 -16.87 -21.55 0.44
C LEU A 4 -16.12 -22.30 1.56
N LEU A 5 -16.66 -23.43 2.02
CA LEU A 5 -15.97 -24.28 3.00
C LEU A 5 -14.75 -24.94 2.38
N GLU A 6 -14.84 -25.38 1.13
CA GLU A 6 -13.73 -25.94 0.36
C GLU A 6 -12.59 -24.93 0.18
N MET A 7 -12.89 -23.65 -0.06
CA MET A 7 -11.91 -22.57 -0.17
C MET A 7 -10.99 -22.51 1.06
N PHE A 8 -11.53 -22.65 2.27
CA PHE A 8 -10.76 -22.59 3.52
C PHE A 8 -9.95 -23.88 3.82
N THR A 9 -10.10 -24.94 3.06
CA THR A 9 -9.25 -26.15 3.19
C THR A 9 -7.87 -25.97 2.53
N TYR A 10 -7.72 -25.00 1.63
CA TYR A 10 -6.47 -24.74 0.94
C TYR A 10 -5.52 -23.85 1.78
N PRO A 11 -4.31 -24.37 2.18
CA PRO A 11 -3.38 -23.61 3.03
C PRO A 11 -2.90 -22.30 2.42
N PHE A 12 -2.81 -22.20 1.08
CA PHE A 12 -2.39 -20.98 0.41
C PHE A 12 -3.44 -19.85 0.53
N ILE A 13 -4.72 -20.19 0.54
CA ILE A 13 -5.79 -19.22 0.72
C ILE A 13 -5.80 -18.67 2.14
N LEU A 14 -5.59 -19.52 3.15
CA LEU A 14 -5.47 -19.06 4.55
C LEU A 14 -4.29 -18.09 4.73
N ARG A 15 -3.16 -18.38 4.08
CA ARG A 15 -2.01 -17.44 4.10
C ARG A 15 -2.36 -16.13 3.40
N ALA A 16 -3.04 -16.19 2.25
CA ALA A 16 -3.51 -15.03 1.53
C ALA A 16 -4.44 -14.15 2.38
N PHE A 17 -5.37 -14.75 3.10
CA PHE A 17 -6.24 -14.03 4.03
C PHE A 17 -5.44 -13.39 5.17
N ALA A 18 -4.58 -14.14 5.84
CA ALA A 18 -3.83 -13.64 6.99
C ALA A 18 -2.95 -12.44 6.62
N VAL A 19 -2.15 -12.57 5.56
CA VAL A 19 -1.27 -11.49 5.11
C VAL A 19 -2.07 -10.35 4.51
N GLY A 20 -3.07 -10.66 3.70
CA GLY A 20 -3.89 -9.67 3.03
C GLY A 20 -4.67 -8.78 3.99
N ILE A 21 -5.26 -9.34 5.03
CA ILE A 21 -5.94 -8.58 6.10
C ILE A 21 -4.94 -7.65 6.79
N LEU A 22 -3.74 -8.12 7.14
CA LEU A 22 -2.74 -7.29 7.80
C LEU A 22 -2.24 -6.16 6.91
N VAL A 23 -1.91 -6.45 5.66
CA VAL A 23 -1.43 -5.45 4.69
C VAL A 23 -2.53 -4.45 4.34
N SER A 24 -3.77 -4.91 4.13
CA SER A 24 -4.91 -4.03 3.85
C SER A 24 -5.19 -3.08 5.02
N LEU A 25 -5.07 -3.57 6.25
CA LEU A 25 -5.21 -2.75 7.45
C LEU A 25 -4.08 -1.70 7.54
N CYS A 26 -2.81 -2.10 7.33
CA CYS A 26 -1.69 -1.16 7.29
C CYS A 26 -1.90 -0.07 6.24
N ALA A 27 -2.27 -0.46 5.01
CA ALA A 27 -2.50 0.45 3.90
C ALA A 27 -3.61 1.47 4.21
N ALA A 28 -4.73 1.03 4.75
CA ALA A 28 -5.86 1.90 5.09
C ALA A 28 -5.53 2.87 6.24
N LEU A 29 -4.84 2.41 7.29
CA LEU A 29 -4.45 3.26 8.41
C LEU A 29 -3.46 4.34 7.99
N LEU A 30 -2.46 3.99 7.17
CA LEU A 30 -1.50 4.95 6.61
C LEU A 30 -2.14 5.84 5.55
N GLY A 31 -3.14 5.34 4.81
CA GLY A 31 -3.88 6.08 3.80
C GLY A 31 -4.56 7.33 4.34
N VAL A 32 -5.10 7.28 5.57
CA VAL A 32 -5.79 8.45 6.16
C VAL A 32 -4.87 9.67 6.30
N PRO A 33 -3.72 9.63 6.98
CA PRO A 33 -2.81 10.78 7.06
C PRO A 33 -2.23 11.15 5.69
N LEU A 34 -1.96 10.19 4.80
CA LEU A 34 -1.43 10.47 3.47
C LEU A 34 -2.42 11.26 2.60
N VAL A 35 -3.70 10.86 2.59
CA VAL A 35 -4.75 11.57 1.85
C VAL A 35 -4.97 12.97 2.42
N LEU A 36 -5.00 13.14 3.74
CA LEU A 36 -5.13 14.45 4.40
C LEU A 36 -3.97 15.38 4.07
N LYS A 37 -2.77 14.85 3.94
CA LYS A 37 -1.57 15.61 3.54
C LYS A 37 -1.42 15.82 2.04
N ARG A 38 -2.37 15.38 1.23
CA ARG A 38 -2.34 15.44 -0.24
C ARG A 38 -1.21 14.61 -0.88
N TYR A 39 -0.77 13.54 -0.22
CA TYR A 39 0.16 12.55 -0.75
C TYR A 39 -0.54 11.28 -1.26
N SER A 40 -1.76 11.43 -1.79
CA SER A 40 -2.60 10.28 -2.19
C SER A 40 -1.92 9.35 -3.19
N MET A 41 -1.13 9.90 -4.11
CA MET A 41 -0.45 9.14 -5.17
C MET A 41 0.88 8.50 -4.73
N ILE A 42 1.31 8.69 -3.47
CA ILE A 42 2.62 8.16 -3.01
C ILE A 42 2.66 6.62 -3.05
N GLY A 43 1.52 5.96 -2.78
CA GLY A 43 1.41 4.51 -2.86
C GLY A 43 1.63 4.00 -4.27
N ASP A 44 1.05 4.65 -5.27
CA ASP A 44 1.22 4.33 -6.68
C ASP A 44 2.67 4.58 -7.13
N GLY A 45 3.21 5.76 -6.83
CA GLY A 45 4.60 6.11 -7.17
C GLY A 45 5.62 5.13 -6.59
N LEU A 46 5.50 4.78 -5.30
CA LEU A 46 6.40 3.83 -4.67
C LEU A 46 6.19 2.39 -5.16
N SER A 47 5.00 2.02 -5.62
CA SER A 47 4.79 0.71 -6.22
C SER A 47 5.53 0.57 -7.55
N HIS A 48 5.55 1.60 -8.38
CA HIS A 48 6.36 1.61 -9.60
C HIS A 48 7.86 1.61 -9.32
N VAL A 49 8.32 2.31 -8.28
CA VAL A 49 9.71 2.22 -7.80
C VAL A 49 10.03 0.79 -7.34
N SER A 50 9.13 0.16 -6.62
CA SER A 50 9.31 -1.23 -6.19
C SER A 50 9.42 -2.18 -7.38
N PHE A 51 8.59 -2.00 -8.42
CA PHE A 51 8.68 -2.75 -9.66
C PHE A 51 10.05 -2.58 -10.34
N GLY A 52 10.50 -1.35 -10.54
CA GLY A 52 11.81 -1.07 -11.14
C GLY A 52 12.96 -1.68 -10.34
N ALA A 53 12.91 -1.56 -9.00
CA ALA A 53 13.91 -2.15 -8.13
C ALA A 53 13.90 -3.69 -8.18
N LEU A 54 12.73 -4.32 -8.23
CA LEU A 54 12.59 -5.77 -8.37
C LEU A 54 13.16 -6.26 -9.71
N ALA A 55 12.85 -5.57 -10.82
CA ALA A 55 13.36 -5.90 -12.14
C ALA A 55 14.91 -5.86 -12.18
N VAL A 56 15.51 -4.79 -11.62
CA VAL A 56 16.96 -4.67 -11.49
C VAL A 56 17.54 -5.77 -10.60
N ALA A 57 16.91 -6.07 -9.47
CA ALA A 57 17.39 -7.10 -8.56
C ALA A 57 17.43 -8.48 -9.23
N VAL A 58 16.38 -8.85 -9.96
CA VAL A 58 16.31 -10.13 -10.68
C VAL A 58 17.34 -10.17 -11.81
N ALA A 59 17.49 -9.11 -12.59
CA ALA A 59 18.49 -9.01 -13.67
C ALA A 59 19.92 -9.16 -13.15
N CYS A 60 20.22 -8.63 -11.96
CA CYS A 60 21.53 -8.71 -11.32
C CYS A 60 21.73 -9.99 -10.45
N GLY A 61 20.71 -10.85 -10.32
CA GLY A 61 20.79 -12.05 -9.48
C GLY A 61 20.75 -11.76 -7.97
N PHE A 62 20.30 -10.59 -7.55
CA PHE A 62 20.14 -10.25 -6.13
C PHE A 62 18.82 -10.80 -5.57
N ALA A 63 18.77 -10.97 -4.24
CA ALA A 63 17.52 -11.31 -3.57
C ALA A 63 16.51 -10.16 -3.72
N PRO A 64 15.35 -10.39 -4.38
CA PRO A 64 14.45 -9.32 -4.82
C PRO A 64 13.99 -8.38 -3.69
N LEU A 65 13.55 -8.94 -2.55
CA LEU A 65 13.10 -8.14 -1.40
C LEU A 65 14.25 -7.40 -0.68
N ALA A 66 15.40 -8.06 -0.51
CA ALA A 66 16.54 -7.46 0.16
C ALA A 66 17.08 -6.23 -0.60
N PHE A 67 16.90 -6.20 -1.93
CA PHE A 67 17.28 -5.08 -2.77
C PHE A 67 16.16 -4.03 -2.87
N SER A 68 14.91 -4.44 -3.09
CA SER A 68 13.82 -3.48 -3.32
C SER A 68 13.43 -2.68 -2.07
N VAL A 69 13.46 -3.28 -0.87
CA VAL A 69 13.11 -2.57 0.37
C VAL A 69 13.98 -1.31 0.58
N PRO A 70 15.33 -1.37 0.60
CA PRO A 70 16.14 -0.17 0.78
C PRO A 70 15.97 0.84 -0.34
N VAL A 71 15.78 0.41 -1.60
CA VAL A 71 15.57 1.32 -2.73
C VAL A 71 14.26 2.09 -2.59
N VAL A 72 13.16 1.40 -2.25
CA VAL A 72 11.85 2.06 -2.06
C VAL A 72 11.84 2.96 -0.85
N VAL A 73 12.49 2.55 0.25
CA VAL A 73 12.65 3.41 1.44
C VAL A 73 13.45 4.66 1.11
N ALA A 74 14.59 4.54 0.42
CA ALA A 74 15.37 5.68 -0.03
C ALA A 74 14.57 6.61 -0.94
N SER A 75 13.77 6.05 -1.86
CA SER A 75 12.90 6.79 -2.76
C SER A 75 11.77 7.51 -2.01
N ALA A 76 11.19 6.92 -0.98
CA ALA A 76 10.19 7.57 -0.13
C ALA A 76 10.77 8.78 0.62
N PHE A 77 11.99 8.66 1.15
CA PHE A 77 12.69 9.79 1.76
C PHE A 77 13.05 10.87 0.76
N LEU A 78 13.48 10.49 -0.46
CA LEU A 78 13.77 11.42 -1.54
C LEU A 78 12.52 12.21 -1.94
N LEU A 79 11.39 11.53 -2.13
CA LEU A 79 10.10 12.16 -2.43
C LEU A 79 9.69 13.17 -1.35
N LEU A 80 9.81 12.78 -0.09
CA LEU A 80 9.50 13.67 1.03
C LEU A 80 10.37 14.91 1.00
N ARG A 81 11.67 14.74 0.79
CA ARG A 81 12.63 15.85 0.74
C ARG A 81 12.37 16.79 -0.44
N ILE A 82 12.03 16.25 -1.62
CA ILE A 82 11.66 17.05 -2.78
C ILE A 82 10.37 17.81 -2.51
N ALA A 83 9.35 17.17 -1.96
CA ALA A 83 8.08 17.79 -1.64
C ALA A 83 8.19 18.93 -0.61
N GLU A 84 9.10 18.82 0.36
CA GLU A 84 9.30 19.84 1.40
C GLU A 84 10.20 21.01 0.96
N HIS A 85 11.19 20.78 0.10
CA HIS A 85 12.25 21.75 -0.18
C HIS A 85 12.28 22.25 -1.62
N SER A 86 11.50 21.69 -2.53
CA SER A 86 11.47 22.14 -3.92
C SER A 86 10.19 22.92 -4.24
N ARG A 87 10.27 23.75 -5.30
CA ARG A 87 9.09 24.42 -5.88
C ARG A 87 8.19 23.48 -6.68
N ILE A 88 8.64 22.23 -6.86
CA ILE A 88 7.90 21.20 -7.56
C ILE A 88 6.88 20.62 -6.58
N GLY A 89 5.60 20.63 -6.94
CA GLY A 89 4.56 20.03 -6.12
C GLY A 89 4.82 18.53 -5.88
N ALA A 90 4.33 18.03 -4.75
CA ALA A 90 4.50 16.63 -4.36
C ALA A 90 4.03 15.66 -5.46
N ASP A 91 2.89 15.95 -6.10
CA ASP A 91 2.31 15.12 -7.16
C ASP A 91 3.23 15.04 -8.40
N ALA A 92 3.87 16.17 -8.78
CA ALA A 92 4.81 16.19 -9.89
C ALA A 92 6.09 15.39 -9.57
N ALA A 93 6.60 15.49 -8.34
CA ALA A 93 7.75 14.71 -7.89
C ALA A 93 7.45 13.19 -7.91
N ILE A 94 6.26 12.81 -7.43
CA ILE A 94 5.78 11.42 -7.46
C ILE A 94 5.68 10.95 -8.92
N ALA A 95 5.09 11.75 -9.82
CA ALA A 95 4.91 11.38 -11.22
C ALA A 95 6.26 11.16 -11.94
N VAL A 96 7.23 12.05 -11.74
CA VAL A 96 8.57 11.90 -12.34
C VAL A 96 9.27 10.65 -11.84
N LEU A 97 9.27 10.43 -10.53
CA LEU A 97 9.92 9.25 -9.95
C LEU A 97 9.23 7.95 -10.40
N SER A 98 7.91 7.93 -10.40
CA SER A 98 7.07 6.82 -10.85
C SER A 98 7.36 6.44 -12.31
N ALA A 99 7.26 7.41 -13.21
CA ALA A 99 7.49 7.19 -14.65
C ALA A 99 8.94 6.73 -14.93
N SER A 100 9.91 7.33 -14.25
CA SER A 100 11.33 6.97 -14.41
C SER A 100 11.60 5.54 -13.93
N ALA A 101 11.09 5.17 -12.76
CA ALA A 101 11.27 3.84 -12.20
C ALA A 101 10.58 2.76 -13.04
N LEU A 102 9.35 3.04 -13.52
CA LEU A 102 8.62 2.15 -14.42
C LEU A 102 9.39 1.94 -15.73
N ALA A 103 9.89 3.02 -16.33
CA ALA A 103 10.67 2.95 -17.56
C ALA A 103 11.95 2.12 -17.37
N ILE A 104 12.69 2.33 -16.29
CA ILE A 104 13.88 1.52 -15.94
C ILE A 104 13.48 0.03 -15.81
N GLY A 105 12.42 -0.25 -15.09
CA GLY A 105 11.94 -1.62 -14.91
C GLY A 105 11.61 -2.31 -16.23
N ILE A 106 10.86 -1.64 -17.12
CA ILE A 106 10.47 -2.17 -18.43
C ILE A 106 11.70 -2.40 -19.32
N VAL A 107 12.64 -1.44 -19.37
CA VAL A 107 13.87 -1.57 -20.16
C VAL A 107 14.72 -2.74 -19.66
N VAL A 108 14.94 -2.84 -18.35
CA VAL A 108 15.71 -3.95 -17.75
C VAL A 108 15.06 -5.29 -18.07
N THR A 109 13.73 -5.37 -17.93
CA THR A 109 12.97 -6.60 -18.24
C THR A 109 13.11 -6.98 -19.72
N SER A 110 13.00 -6.02 -20.63
CA SER A 110 13.08 -6.29 -22.07
C SER A 110 14.49 -6.70 -22.52
N LEU A 111 15.53 -6.26 -21.84
CA LEU A 111 16.92 -6.64 -22.12
C LEU A 111 17.32 -7.99 -21.50
N THR A 112 16.57 -8.47 -20.53
CA THR A 112 16.87 -9.70 -19.81
C THR A 112 15.99 -10.83 -20.33
N THR A 113 16.59 -11.77 -21.07
CA THR A 113 15.90 -12.93 -21.63
C THR A 113 15.30 -13.83 -20.53
N GLY A 114 14.02 -14.18 -20.66
CA GLY A 114 13.33 -15.10 -19.72
C GLY A 114 12.63 -14.46 -18.55
N MET A 115 12.66 -13.13 -18.40
CA MET A 115 12.02 -12.40 -17.28
C MET A 115 10.53 -12.09 -17.46
N THR A 116 9.96 -12.23 -18.64
CA THR A 116 8.60 -11.72 -18.95
C THR A 116 7.51 -12.30 -18.06
N THR A 117 7.62 -13.58 -17.70
CA THR A 117 6.60 -14.26 -16.89
C THR A 117 6.63 -13.84 -15.43
N ASP A 118 7.80 -13.57 -14.86
CA ASP A 118 7.94 -13.22 -13.44
C ASP A 118 7.53 -11.77 -13.16
N VAL A 119 7.77 -10.87 -14.11
CA VAL A 119 7.47 -9.45 -13.95
C VAL A 119 5.97 -9.16 -13.98
N ASP A 120 5.21 -9.83 -14.86
CA ASP A 120 3.76 -9.73 -14.88
C ASP A 120 3.15 -10.19 -13.55
N SER A 121 3.70 -11.24 -12.95
CA SER A 121 3.30 -11.71 -11.62
C SER A 121 3.54 -10.66 -10.53
N TYR A 122 4.60 -9.85 -10.63
CA TYR A 122 4.86 -8.76 -9.68
C TYR A 122 3.94 -7.56 -9.88
N MET A 123 3.59 -7.21 -11.13
CA MET A 123 2.67 -6.09 -11.39
C MET A 123 1.24 -6.38 -10.93
N PHE A 124 0.75 -7.59 -11.19
CA PHE A 124 -0.62 -7.99 -10.87
C PHE A 124 -0.76 -8.73 -9.54
N GLY A 125 0.36 -9.07 -8.92
CA GLY A 125 0.42 -9.83 -7.68
C GLY A 125 0.16 -11.33 -7.89
N SER A 126 0.85 -12.16 -7.15
CA SER A 126 0.59 -13.59 -7.09
C SER A 126 0.50 -14.03 -5.64
N ILE A 127 -0.68 -13.89 -5.07
CA ILE A 127 -0.98 -14.35 -3.71
C ILE A 127 -0.72 -15.86 -3.57
N LEU A 128 -0.80 -16.58 -4.68
CA LEU A 128 -0.63 -18.05 -4.73
C LEU A 128 0.84 -18.49 -4.65
N ALA A 129 1.78 -17.63 -5.03
CA ALA A 129 3.20 -17.96 -5.12
C ALA A 129 4.01 -17.69 -3.84
N MET A 130 3.34 -17.42 -2.70
CA MET A 130 4.00 -17.07 -1.44
C MET A 130 4.69 -18.27 -0.78
N SER A 131 6.00 -18.15 -0.53
CA SER A 131 6.72 -19.07 0.33
C SER A 131 6.35 -18.86 1.82
N ARG A 132 6.61 -19.87 2.66
CA ARG A 132 6.40 -19.73 4.11
C ARG A 132 7.28 -18.61 4.72
N GLY A 133 8.47 -18.41 4.18
CA GLY A 133 9.38 -17.34 4.60
C GLY A 133 8.81 -15.94 4.26
N ASP A 134 8.23 -15.79 3.08
CA ASP A 134 7.59 -14.53 2.67
C ASP A 134 6.41 -14.17 3.56
N VAL A 135 5.59 -15.16 3.94
CA VAL A 135 4.46 -14.96 4.87
C VAL A 135 4.96 -14.51 6.24
N ALA A 136 5.96 -15.18 6.80
CA ALA A 136 6.51 -14.82 8.11
C ALA A 136 7.09 -13.40 8.10
N LEU A 137 7.87 -13.05 7.07
CA LEU A 137 8.44 -11.72 6.90
C LEU A 137 7.35 -10.66 6.74
N SER A 138 6.31 -10.93 5.97
CA SER A 138 5.21 -10.00 5.76
C SER A 138 4.39 -9.77 7.01
N VAL A 139 4.09 -10.83 7.76
CA VAL A 139 3.36 -10.73 9.04
C VAL A 139 4.18 -9.95 10.06
N THR A 140 5.46 -10.22 10.20
CA THR A 140 6.33 -9.50 11.16
C THR A 140 6.47 -8.02 10.81
N LEU A 141 6.69 -7.69 9.53
CA LEU A 141 6.79 -6.29 9.09
C LEU A 141 5.44 -5.57 9.19
N ALA A 142 4.33 -6.20 8.80
CA ALA A 142 3.02 -5.60 8.96
C ALA A 142 2.65 -5.37 10.43
N ALA A 143 2.97 -6.32 11.30
CA ALA A 143 2.79 -6.15 12.75
C ALA A 143 3.65 -4.99 13.30
N ALA A 144 4.89 -4.85 12.84
CA ALA A 144 5.74 -3.72 13.22
C ALA A 144 5.18 -2.37 12.73
N VAL A 145 4.68 -2.31 11.48
CA VAL A 145 4.02 -1.11 10.93
C VAL A 145 2.80 -0.73 11.77
N LEU A 146 1.92 -1.70 12.09
CA LEU A 146 0.74 -1.47 12.92
C LEU A 146 1.11 -1.01 14.33
N ALA A 147 2.09 -1.67 14.96
CA ALA A 147 2.56 -1.32 16.29
C ALA A 147 3.11 0.12 16.33
N LEU A 148 3.96 0.50 15.37
CA LEU A 148 4.50 1.85 15.26
C LEU A 148 3.42 2.89 14.95
N PHE A 149 2.47 2.58 14.07
CA PHE A 149 1.34 3.47 13.78
C PHE A 149 0.50 3.72 15.05
N ILE A 150 0.15 2.67 15.80
CA ILE A 150 -0.62 2.79 17.04
C ILE A 150 0.16 3.54 18.12
N LEU A 151 1.45 3.22 18.29
CA LEU A 151 2.32 3.87 19.28
C LEU A 151 2.44 5.38 19.03
N PHE A 152 2.59 5.77 17.77
CA PHE A 152 2.76 7.17 17.38
C PHE A 152 1.47 7.84 16.90
N TYR A 153 0.31 7.18 17.07
CA TYR A 153 -1.00 7.66 16.60
C TYR A 153 -1.27 9.13 16.95
N HIS A 154 -1.12 9.52 18.21
CA HIS A 154 -1.39 10.90 18.66
C HIS A 154 -0.44 11.92 18.04
N ARG A 155 0.83 11.54 17.83
CA ARG A 155 1.82 12.41 17.21
C ARG A 155 1.60 12.54 15.71
N LEU A 156 1.29 11.44 15.04
CA LEU A 156 0.93 11.44 13.62
C LEU A 156 -0.33 12.25 13.37
N PHE A 157 -1.34 12.16 14.25
CA PHE A 157 -2.53 13.00 14.21
C PHE A 157 -2.16 14.48 14.29
N ALA A 158 -1.43 14.90 15.33
CA ALA A 158 -1.06 16.29 15.54
C ALA A 158 -0.29 16.86 14.34
N VAL A 159 0.72 16.14 13.85
CA VAL A 159 1.54 16.55 12.70
C VAL A 159 0.74 16.56 11.39
N THR A 160 -0.30 15.74 11.27
CA THR A 160 -1.15 15.71 10.06
C THR A 160 -2.05 16.93 9.98
N PHE A 161 -2.60 17.40 11.10
CA PHE A 161 -3.55 18.51 11.10
C PHE A 161 -2.90 19.88 11.25
N ASP A 162 -1.92 20.03 12.12
CA ASP A 162 -1.25 21.31 12.36
C ASP A 162 0.24 21.13 12.62
N GLU A 163 1.02 21.28 11.56
CA GLU A 163 2.48 21.24 11.62
C GLU A 163 3.07 22.42 12.39
N SER A 164 2.46 23.60 12.24
CA SER A 164 2.96 24.84 12.87
C SER A 164 2.83 24.74 14.38
N PHE A 165 1.67 24.33 14.87
CA PHE A 165 1.43 24.07 16.27
C PHE A 165 2.32 22.94 16.80
N SER A 166 2.45 21.86 16.06
CA SER A 166 3.30 20.73 16.44
C SER A 166 4.77 21.15 16.60
N ARG A 167 5.28 22.01 15.70
CA ARG A 167 6.64 22.58 15.81
C ARG A 167 6.77 23.50 17.03
N ALA A 168 5.77 24.35 17.27
CA ALA A 168 5.76 25.26 18.41
C ALA A 168 5.74 24.53 19.76
N THR A 169 5.13 23.35 19.83
CA THR A 169 5.10 22.49 21.04
C THR A 169 6.32 21.56 21.15
N GLY A 170 7.37 21.74 20.32
CA GLY A 170 8.62 20.99 20.40
C GLY A 170 8.58 19.60 19.72
N VAL A 171 7.52 19.28 18.97
CA VAL A 171 7.45 18.01 18.24
C VAL A 171 8.38 18.08 17.01
N LYS A 172 9.24 17.08 16.84
CA LYS A 172 10.12 16.96 15.67
C LYS A 172 9.32 16.51 14.44
N VAL A 173 8.61 17.44 13.80
CA VAL A 173 7.70 17.17 12.65
C VAL A 173 8.39 16.37 11.55
N GLY A 174 9.62 16.72 11.17
CA GLY A 174 10.37 15.98 10.13
C GLY A 174 10.60 14.50 10.48
N ALA A 175 10.79 14.16 11.76
CA ALA A 175 10.93 12.77 12.18
C ALA A 175 9.63 11.97 11.98
N TYR A 176 8.46 12.58 12.21
CA TYR A 176 7.17 11.93 12.00
C TYR A 176 6.79 11.83 10.51
N HIS A 177 7.19 12.81 9.71
CA HIS A 177 7.10 12.69 8.24
C HIS A 177 7.97 11.54 7.73
N SER A 178 9.21 11.45 8.20
CA SER A 178 10.13 10.36 7.86
C SER A 178 9.58 9.01 8.32
N LEU A 179 9.00 8.95 9.51
CA LEU A 179 8.34 7.74 10.01
C LEU A 179 7.17 7.34 9.10
N LEU A 180 6.29 8.27 8.73
CA LEU A 180 5.17 8.01 7.84
C LEU A 180 5.65 7.51 6.46
N ALA A 181 6.69 8.13 5.90
CA ALA A 181 7.29 7.70 4.64
C ALA A 181 7.88 6.28 4.73
N LEU A 182 8.60 5.97 5.82
CA LEU A 182 9.15 4.63 6.08
C LEU A 182 8.06 3.57 6.18
N LEU A 183 7.03 3.81 7.00
CA LEU A 183 5.91 2.88 7.17
C LEU A 183 5.16 2.65 5.85
N THR A 184 4.97 3.71 5.07
CA THR A 184 4.34 3.64 3.75
C THR A 184 5.20 2.83 2.78
N ALA A 185 6.50 3.09 2.71
CA ALA A 185 7.42 2.35 1.85
C ALA A 185 7.42 0.85 2.16
N LEU A 186 7.51 0.48 3.44
CA LEU A 186 7.44 -0.92 3.87
C LEU A 186 6.11 -1.57 3.49
N THR A 187 4.99 -0.90 3.73
CA THR A 187 3.66 -1.41 3.40
C THR A 187 3.49 -1.59 1.89
N VAL A 188 3.98 -0.63 1.08
CA VAL A 188 3.90 -0.71 -0.38
C VAL A 188 4.73 -1.86 -0.93
N VAL A 189 5.99 -2.02 -0.48
CA VAL A 189 6.84 -3.14 -0.96
C VAL A 189 6.23 -4.50 -0.64
N LEU A 190 5.72 -4.66 0.59
CA LEU A 190 5.05 -5.89 1.00
C LEU A 190 3.78 -6.13 0.19
N GLY A 191 2.93 -5.11 0.10
CA GLY A 191 1.65 -5.20 -0.59
C GLY A 191 1.82 -5.45 -2.08
N MET A 192 2.74 -4.74 -2.73
CA MET A 192 3.00 -4.89 -4.16
C MET A 192 3.44 -6.32 -4.52
N ARG A 193 4.37 -6.89 -3.77
CA ARG A 193 4.85 -8.25 -4.04
C ARG A 193 3.75 -9.30 -3.96
N MET A 194 2.80 -9.12 -3.04
CA MET A 194 1.77 -10.11 -2.73
C MET A 194 0.48 -9.89 -3.51
N MET A 195 0.11 -8.62 -3.69
CA MET A 195 -1.21 -8.24 -4.18
C MET A 195 -1.14 -7.44 -5.48
N GLY A 196 0.05 -7.02 -5.89
CA GLY A 196 0.28 -6.17 -7.05
C GLY A 196 0.15 -4.67 -6.77
N ALA A 197 0.73 -3.88 -7.70
CA ALA A 197 0.78 -2.43 -7.59
C ALA A 197 -0.62 -1.79 -7.54
N MET A 198 -1.52 -2.25 -8.39
CA MET A 198 -2.88 -1.72 -8.52
C MET A 198 -3.68 -1.86 -7.21
N LEU A 199 -3.56 -3.01 -6.54
CA LEU A 199 -4.33 -3.28 -5.33
C LEU A 199 -3.81 -2.47 -4.14
N ILE A 200 -2.49 -2.39 -3.95
CA ILE A 200 -1.94 -1.66 -2.79
C ILE A 200 -2.27 -0.16 -2.85
N SER A 201 -2.20 0.46 -4.04
CA SER A 201 -2.58 1.85 -4.24
C SER A 201 -4.06 2.08 -3.93
N SER A 202 -4.94 1.18 -4.35
CA SER A 202 -6.37 1.28 -4.07
C SER A 202 -6.68 1.14 -2.57
N LEU A 203 -6.00 0.23 -1.86
CA LEU A 203 -6.20 0.01 -0.41
C LEU A 203 -5.73 1.20 0.44
N ILE A 204 -4.79 2.00 -0.05
CA ILE A 204 -4.37 3.26 0.60
C ILE A 204 -5.44 4.33 0.41
N ILE A 205 -6.00 4.47 -0.79
CA ILE A 205 -6.82 5.63 -1.17
C ILE A 205 -8.31 5.41 -0.88
N PHE A 206 -8.92 4.34 -1.40
CA PHE A 206 -10.38 4.17 -1.34
C PHE A 206 -10.95 4.08 0.07
N PRO A 207 -10.40 3.27 1.00
CA PRO A 207 -10.96 3.18 2.35
C PRO A 207 -10.89 4.50 3.10
N ALA A 208 -9.76 5.24 2.94
CA ALA A 208 -9.59 6.55 3.55
C ALA A 208 -10.61 7.57 3.02
N LEU A 209 -10.76 7.68 1.70
CA LEU A 209 -11.73 8.58 1.07
C LEU A 209 -13.17 8.20 1.42
N SER A 210 -13.50 6.91 1.44
CA SER A 210 -14.84 6.41 1.81
C SER A 210 -15.20 6.78 3.25
N ALA A 211 -14.27 6.57 4.18
CA ALA A 211 -14.46 6.90 5.58
C ALA A 211 -14.60 8.41 5.82
N MET A 212 -13.84 9.24 5.10
CA MET A 212 -13.93 10.71 5.17
C MET A 212 -15.26 11.27 4.65
N ARG A 213 -15.99 10.52 3.81
CA ARG A 213 -17.35 10.92 3.37
C ARG A 213 -18.40 10.76 4.46
N ILE A 214 -18.18 9.81 5.37
CA ILE A 214 -19.16 9.45 6.41
C ILE A 214 -18.82 10.15 7.73
N PHE A 215 -17.55 10.15 8.11
CA PHE A 215 -17.08 10.60 9.42
C PHE A 215 -16.24 11.87 9.32
N LYS A 216 -16.38 12.75 10.35
CA LYS A 216 -15.64 14.02 10.46
C LYS A 216 -14.50 13.98 11.47
N SER A 217 -14.51 13.01 12.41
CA SER A 217 -13.44 12.87 13.40
C SER A 217 -12.34 11.93 12.92
N PHE A 218 -11.08 12.29 13.13
CA PHE A 218 -9.92 11.50 12.68
C PHE A 218 -9.98 10.06 13.19
N ARG A 219 -10.33 9.87 14.46
CA ARG A 219 -10.43 8.52 15.06
C ARG A 219 -11.48 7.67 14.34
N ALA A 220 -12.67 8.24 14.10
CA ALA A 220 -13.74 7.51 13.40
C ALA A 220 -13.34 7.21 11.94
N VAL A 221 -12.68 8.14 11.26
CA VAL A 221 -12.16 7.94 9.90
C VAL A 221 -11.14 6.80 9.87
N VAL A 222 -10.16 6.80 10.78
CA VAL A 222 -9.11 5.77 10.84
C VAL A 222 -9.72 4.38 11.11
N VAL A 223 -10.61 4.27 12.10
CA VAL A 223 -11.27 2.99 12.42
C VAL A 223 -12.15 2.51 11.26
N CYS A 224 -12.97 3.40 10.70
CA CYS A 224 -13.83 3.08 9.56
C CYS A 224 -13.02 2.67 8.33
N ALA A 225 -11.95 3.38 8.00
CA ALA A 225 -11.07 3.03 6.88
C ALA A 225 -10.46 1.64 7.07
N GLY A 226 -9.98 1.32 8.28
CA GLY A 226 -9.46 -0.02 8.59
C GLY A 226 -10.51 -1.11 8.41
N VAL A 227 -11.73 -0.93 8.93
CA VAL A 227 -12.83 -1.89 8.78
C VAL A 227 -13.21 -2.06 7.31
N LEU A 228 -13.41 -0.96 6.58
CA LEU A 228 -13.77 -0.99 5.16
C LEU A 228 -12.72 -1.72 4.33
N SER A 229 -11.43 -1.45 4.57
CA SER A 229 -10.33 -2.09 3.86
C SER A 229 -10.33 -3.61 4.03
N VAL A 230 -10.47 -4.07 5.28
CA VAL A 230 -10.52 -5.52 5.59
C VAL A 230 -11.76 -6.17 4.96
N VAL A 231 -12.93 -5.54 5.08
CA VAL A 231 -14.18 -6.07 4.52
C VAL A 231 -14.10 -6.14 2.98
N CYS A 232 -13.63 -5.06 2.33
CA CYS A 232 -13.49 -5.04 0.86
C CYS A 232 -12.44 -6.05 0.38
N PHE A 233 -11.34 -6.22 1.13
CA PHE A 233 -10.33 -7.22 0.81
C PHE A 233 -10.90 -8.64 0.90
N CYS A 234 -11.56 -8.98 1.99
CA CYS A 234 -12.19 -10.30 2.17
C CYS A 234 -13.27 -10.56 1.11
N ALA A 235 -14.15 -9.59 0.86
CA ALA A 235 -15.21 -9.72 -0.14
C ALA A 235 -14.63 -9.89 -1.55
N GLY A 236 -13.61 -9.10 -1.90
CA GLY A 236 -12.95 -9.18 -3.21
C GLY A 236 -12.20 -10.49 -3.41
N LEU A 237 -11.54 -11.01 -2.37
CA LEU A 237 -10.86 -12.32 -2.43
C LEU A 237 -11.86 -13.46 -2.61
N ILE A 238 -12.99 -13.44 -1.91
CA ILE A 238 -14.08 -14.42 -2.08
C ILE A 238 -14.69 -14.31 -3.48
N ALA A 239 -14.97 -13.10 -3.95
CA ALA A 239 -15.51 -12.87 -5.30
C ALA A 239 -14.54 -13.37 -6.39
N SER A 240 -13.24 -13.11 -6.22
CA SER A 240 -12.19 -13.61 -7.11
C SER A 240 -12.19 -15.13 -7.21
N TYR A 241 -12.30 -15.82 -6.07
CA TYR A 241 -12.35 -17.28 -6.03
C TYR A 241 -13.58 -17.85 -6.73
N LEU A 242 -14.76 -17.25 -6.48
CA LEU A 242 -16.04 -17.71 -7.06
C LEU A 242 -16.15 -17.45 -8.57
N LEU A 243 -15.60 -16.31 -9.04
CA LEU A 243 -15.71 -15.85 -10.42
C LEU A 243 -14.46 -16.16 -11.26
N SER A 244 -13.44 -16.79 -10.68
CA SER A 244 -12.14 -17.05 -11.33
C SER A 244 -11.51 -15.78 -11.93
N THR A 245 -11.60 -14.66 -11.22
CA THR A 245 -11.10 -13.35 -11.65
C THR A 245 -9.79 -12.98 -10.91
N PRO A 246 -8.94 -12.07 -11.44
CA PRO A 246 -7.75 -11.62 -10.72
C PRO A 246 -8.11 -10.97 -9.38
N VAL A 247 -7.45 -11.40 -8.30
CA VAL A 247 -7.74 -10.97 -6.92
C VAL A 247 -7.63 -9.44 -6.78
N GLY A 248 -6.55 -8.85 -7.31
CA GLY A 248 -6.33 -7.41 -7.24
C GLY A 248 -7.49 -6.61 -7.81
N ALA A 249 -7.92 -6.94 -9.03
CA ALA A 249 -9.02 -6.25 -9.70
C ALA A 249 -10.35 -6.41 -8.96
N SER A 250 -10.64 -7.60 -8.45
CA SER A 250 -11.89 -7.88 -7.70
C SER A 250 -11.97 -7.05 -6.42
N VAL A 251 -10.85 -6.94 -5.67
CA VAL A 251 -10.80 -6.11 -4.45
C VAL A 251 -10.92 -4.63 -4.79
N VAL A 252 -10.28 -4.16 -5.87
CA VAL A 252 -10.41 -2.76 -6.32
C VAL A 252 -11.86 -2.42 -6.67
N LEU A 253 -12.55 -3.31 -7.39
CA LEU A 253 -13.98 -3.11 -7.71
C LEU A 253 -14.86 -3.10 -6.46
N CYS A 254 -14.60 -3.95 -5.47
CA CYS A 254 -15.30 -3.91 -4.20
C CYS A 254 -15.08 -2.56 -3.48
N ASN A 255 -13.84 -2.07 -3.44
CA ASN A 255 -13.52 -0.76 -2.86
C ASN A 255 -14.22 0.38 -3.62
N LEU A 256 -14.25 0.34 -4.96
CA LEU A 256 -14.93 1.32 -5.79
C LEU A 256 -16.44 1.35 -5.50
N LEU A 257 -17.10 0.19 -5.44
CA LEU A 257 -18.51 0.09 -5.10
C LEU A 257 -18.83 0.69 -3.74
N VAL A 258 -18.04 0.34 -2.71
CA VAL A 258 -18.19 0.90 -1.37
C VAL A 258 -17.97 2.41 -1.36
N PHE A 259 -16.97 2.90 -2.08
CA PHE A 259 -16.72 4.35 -2.21
C PHE A 259 -17.90 5.08 -2.83
N LEU A 260 -18.50 4.54 -3.92
CA LEU A 260 -19.68 5.13 -4.57
C LEU A 260 -20.88 5.15 -3.62
N LEU A 261 -21.11 4.06 -2.86
CA LEU A 261 -22.17 4.01 -1.84
C LEU A 261 -21.95 5.05 -0.74
N CYS A 262 -20.71 5.21 -0.26
CA CYS A 262 -20.37 6.23 0.73
C CYS A 262 -20.56 7.66 0.18
N CYS A 263 -20.27 7.90 -1.10
CA CYS A 263 -20.54 9.18 -1.75
C CYS A 263 -22.03 9.51 -1.85
N LEU A 264 -22.88 8.50 -2.10
CA LEU A 264 -24.33 8.68 -2.12
C LEU A 264 -24.88 8.91 -0.72
N ALA A 265 -24.41 8.17 0.27
CA ALA A 265 -24.83 8.33 1.68
C ALA A 265 -24.34 9.64 2.31
N GLY A 266 -23.14 10.10 1.98
CA GLY A 266 -22.53 11.32 2.53
C GLY A 266 -23.01 12.64 1.89
N ARG A 267 -23.99 12.60 1.00
CA ARG A 267 -24.63 13.77 0.40
C ARG A 267 -25.64 14.49 1.32
N ARG A 268 -25.75 14.04 2.57
CA ARG A 268 -26.57 14.70 3.61
C ARG A 268 -25.69 15.53 4.58
#